data_598ae242af42bc9a944cd4f1baf32202
#
_entry.id   598ae242af42bc9a944cd4f1baf32202
#
_cell.length_a   1.000
_cell.length_b   1.000
_cell.length_c   1.000
_cell.angle_alpha   90.00
_cell.angle_beta   90.00
_cell.angle_gamma   90.00
#
_symmetry.space_group_name_H-M   'P 1'
#
loop_
_entity.id
_entity.type
_entity.pdbx_description
1 polymer ?
#
loop_
_entity_poly.entity_id
_entity_poly.type
_entity_poly.pdbx_seq_one_letter_code
_entity_poly.pdbx_strand_id
1 'polypeptide(L)'
;MTTTRTTRKVSESATQKPKMKIESLAVKYRPKVLEDLVGQPHLVSQLRGMFKAGKVPSAILLAGESGTGKTTTARMIARYLNCKNPDPATHAPCGTCISCKYGEGHPDFLEMNMADARGIDDIRGLIASSKNMPVMGENRIFLLDECHQITPQGAQALLKPLEEPPASTLWILATTNPEKLPPTVRGRCHQFEVKAIAPNELSRRLSRIARLEGIDTKSIEDWAGITKVISDLANGRMRDSIQMLESVIFALNSGEDVDPRSVIKTFLNSTEAELDESAARLLMGIIQANMKVCLKEIRGCGNARGLMNKLRWLIVYLTDNSVGLAKFTPWSGKAFAKLAQGTNIKINLAMLLNLQSLLIEMEFRFNSLSLEESIVMSAMLADFITKRKSESAAS
;
A
#
# COMPACT_ATOMS: atom_id res chain seq x y z
N MET A 1 -15.25 70.94 -42.81
CA MET A 1 -14.93 70.55 -41.42
C MET A 1 -15.38 69.10 -41.25
N THR A 2 -14.44 68.17 -41.42
CA THR A 2 -14.71 66.73 -41.41
C THR A 2 -14.11 66.14 -40.12
N THR A 3 -14.94 65.70 -39.22
CA THR A 3 -14.55 65.17 -37.91
C THR A 3 -14.32 63.67 -38.03
N THR A 4 -13.06 63.24 -37.92
CA THR A 4 -12.66 61.84 -37.92
C THR A 4 -12.81 61.24 -36.54
N ARG A 5 -13.68 60.28 -36.36
CA ARG A 5 -13.96 59.57 -35.12
C ARG A 5 -13.02 58.34 -35.03
N THR A 6 -12.01 58.41 -34.21
CA THR A 6 -11.07 57.33 -33.94
C THR A 6 -11.69 56.31 -32.97
N THR A 7 -12.04 55.13 -33.47
CA THR A 7 -12.49 54.01 -32.64
C THR A 7 -11.27 53.28 -32.07
N ARG A 8 -11.11 53.36 -30.74
CA ARG A 8 -10.13 52.60 -29.95
C ARG A 8 -10.60 51.15 -29.85
N LYS A 9 -9.89 50.24 -30.54
CA LYS A 9 -10.07 48.78 -30.32
C LYS A 9 -9.51 48.41 -28.95
N VAL A 10 -10.37 48.04 -28.05
CA VAL A 10 -10.02 47.35 -26.77
C VAL A 10 -9.67 45.92 -27.13
N SER A 11 -8.40 45.56 -26.99
CA SER A 11 -7.96 44.17 -27.12
C SER A 11 -8.35 43.42 -25.87
N GLU A 12 -9.42 42.61 -25.93
CA GLU A 12 -9.70 41.59 -24.94
C GLU A 12 -8.60 40.54 -24.97
N SER A 13 -7.71 40.57 -23.96
CA SER A 13 -6.81 39.46 -23.70
C SER A 13 -7.65 38.35 -23.11
N ALA A 14 -8.06 37.38 -23.92
CA ALA A 14 -8.67 36.15 -23.48
C ALA A 14 -7.66 35.41 -22.57
N THR A 15 -7.88 35.44 -21.29
CA THR A 15 -7.15 34.63 -20.31
C THR A 15 -7.44 33.15 -20.62
N GLN A 16 -6.54 32.51 -21.35
CA GLN A 16 -6.65 31.07 -21.60
C GLN A 16 -6.57 30.34 -20.26
N LYS A 17 -7.62 29.56 -19.94
CA LYS A 17 -7.61 28.66 -18.79
C LYS A 17 -6.35 27.79 -18.85
N PRO A 18 -5.59 27.66 -17.75
CA PRO A 18 -4.42 26.78 -17.73
C PRO A 18 -4.84 25.36 -18.13
N LYS A 19 -4.10 24.74 -19.05
CA LYS A 19 -4.31 23.35 -19.44
C LYS A 19 -4.10 22.47 -18.19
N MET A 20 -5.17 21.94 -17.62
CA MET A 20 -5.09 21.00 -16.50
C MET A 20 -4.47 19.69 -16.99
N LYS A 21 -3.38 19.26 -16.36
CA LYS A 21 -2.82 17.93 -16.56
C LYS A 21 -3.49 16.97 -15.58
N ILE A 22 -4.03 15.87 -16.11
CA ILE A 22 -4.61 14.79 -15.32
C ILE A 22 -3.50 13.76 -15.09
N GLU A 23 -2.71 13.94 -14.05
CA GLU A 23 -1.62 13.04 -13.69
C GLU A 23 -1.41 13.09 -12.17
N SER A 24 -1.52 11.94 -11.48
CA SER A 24 -1.24 11.90 -10.05
C SER A 24 0.25 11.96 -9.76
N LEU A 25 0.63 12.53 -8.61
CA LEU A 25 2.02 12.58 -8.17
C LEU A 25 2.65 11.18 -8.03
N ALA A 26 1.85 10.16 -7.68
CA ALA A 26 2.31 8.77 -7.61
C ALA A 26 2.77 8.22 -8.98
N VAL A 27 2.18 8.67 -10.07
CA VAL A 27 2.60 8.34 -11.44
C VAL A 27 3.77 9.21 -11.87
N LYS A 28 3.67 10.54 -11.68
CA LYS A 28 4.69 11.51 -12.05
C LYS A 28 6.06 11.21 -11.43
N TYR A 29 6.09 10.85 -10.15
CA TYR A 29 7.32 10.57 -9.37
C TYR A 29 7.66 9.08 -9.23
N ARG A 30 7.04 8.24 -10.08
CA ARG A 30 7.38 6.82 -10.12
C ARG A 30 8.86 6.63 -10.45
N PRO A 31 9.62 5.85 -9.67
CA PRO A 31 11.02 5.54 -9.93
C PRO A 31 11.24 5.04 -11.36
N LYS A 32 12.27 5.57 -12.02
CA LYS A 32 12.64 5.20 -13.40
C LYS A 32 13.98 4.47 -13.45
N VAL A 33 14.80 4.61 -12.41
CA VAL A 33 16.12 4.01 -12.25
C VAL A 33 16.22 3.35 -10.87
N LEU A 34 17.13 2.38 -10.70
CA LEU A 34 17.27 1.63 -9.45
C LEU A 34 17.62 2.52 -8.24
N GLU A 35 18.34 3.61 -8.47
CA GLU A 35 18.75 4.59 -7.45
C GLU A 35 17.56 5.33 -6.83
N ASP A 36 16.46 5.43 -7.56
CA ASP A 36 15.22 6.07 -7.08
C ASP A 36 14.35 5.14 -6.24
N LEU A 37 14.68 3.83 -6.14
CA LEU A 37 14.00 2.87 -5.27
C LEU A 37 14.34 3.12 -3.81
N VAL A 38 13.45 3.80 -3.13
CA VAL A 38 13.59 4.11 -1.71
C VAL A 38 13.37 2.86 -0.85
N GLY A 39 14.19 2.65 0.17
CA GLY A 39 14.00 1.61 1.17
C GLY A 39 14.29 0.17 0.72
N GLN A 40 14.92 -0.01 -0.46
CA GLN A 40 15.15 -1.34 -1.04
C GLN A 40 16.65 -1.65 -1.31
N PRO A 41 17.58 -1.42 -0.36
CA PRO A 41 19.03 -1.55 -0.65
C PRO A 41 19.42 -2.97 -1.06
N HIS A 42 18.83 -4.00 -0.46
CA HIS A 42 19.11 -5.39 -0.79
C HIS A 42 18.63 -5.75 -2.21
N LEU A 43 17.39 -5.38 -2.55
CA LEU A 43 16.83 -5.59 -3.87
C LEU A 43 17.65 -4.89 -4.95
N VAL A 44 17.99 -3.61 -4.74
CA VAL A 44 18.84 -2.83 -5.66
C VAL A 44 20.20 -3.49 -5.86
N SER A 45 20.85 -3.95 -4.77
CA SER A 45 22.15 -4.63 -4.84
C SER A 45 22.06 -5.94 -5.64
N GLN A 46 21.02 -6.75 -5.43
CA GLN A 46 20.83 -8.00 -6.16
C GLN A 46 20.56 -7.75 -7.64
N LEU A 47 19.68 -6.79 -7.98
CA LEU A 47 19.38 -6.43 -9.37
C LEU A 47 20.64 -5.91 -10.09
N ARG A 48 21.44 -5.06 -9.45
CA ARG A 48 22.73 -4.61 -10.01
C ARG A 48 23.69 -5.78 -10.25
N GLY A 49 23.78 -6.71 -9.30
CA GLY A 49 24.58 -7.91 -9.46
C GLY A 49 24.19 -8.74 -10.67
N MET A 50 22.88 -8.93 -10.88
CA MET A 50 22.33 -9.64 -12.04
C MET A 50 22.64 -8.90 -13.35
N PHE A 51 22.43 -7.60 -13.40
CA PHE A 51 22.70 -6.80 -14.60
C PHE A 51 24.19 -6.77 -14.93
N LYS A 52 25.05 -6.60 -13.91
CA LYS A 52 26.52 -6.66 -14.09
C LYS A 52 27.00 -8.02 -14.60
N ALA A 53 26.39 -9.10 -14.14
CA ALA A 53 26.71 -10.45 -14.59
C ALA A 53 26.14 -10.78 -15.99
N GLY A 54 25.26 -9.93 -16.54
CA GLY A 54 24.55 -10.23 -17.79
C GLY A 54 23.63 -11.45 -17.69
N LYS A 55 23.21 -11.82 -16.46
CA LYS A 55 22.40 -13.01 -16.20
C LYS A 55 21.16 -12.64 -15.41
N VAL A 56 20.01 -12.75 -16.06
CA VAL A 56 18.70 -12.51 -15.45
C VAL A 56 17.92 -13.84 -15.45
N PRO A 57 17.37 -14.28 -14.32
CA PRO A 57 16.51 -15.45 -14.28
C PRO A 57 15.31 -15.26 -15.22
N SER A 58 14.92 -16.32 -15.89
CA SER A 58 13.77 -16.31 -16.81
C SER A 58 12.42 -16.15 -16.11
N ALA A 59 12.36 -16.41 -14.81
CA ALA A 59 11.18 -16.25 -13.98
C ALA A 59 11.55 -15.57 -12.65
N ILE A 60 10.90 -14.46 -12.34
CA ILE A 60 11.11 -13.64 -11.14
C ILE A 60 9.80 -13.54 -10.37
N LEU A 61 9.86 -13.68 -9.05
CA LEU A 61 8.74 -13.41 -8.14
C LEU A 61 9.08 -12.21 -7.25
N LEU A 62 8.30 -11.14 -7.36
CA LEU A 62 8.37 -9.96 -6.49
C LEU A 62 7.28 -10.07 -5.42
N ALA A 63 7.67 -10.33 -4.18
CA ALA A 63 6.76 -10.46 -3.05
C ALA A 63 6.89 -9.28 -2.09
N GLY A 64 5.76 -8.75 -1.59
CA GLY A 64 5.74 -7.66 -0.62
C GLY A 64 4.39 -6.97 -0.55
N GLU A 65 4.19 -6.09 0.42
CA GLU A 65 2.92 -5.38 0.63
C GLU A 65 2.52 -4.51 -0.57
N SER A 66 1.22 -4.15 -0.64
CA SER A 66 0.75 -3.22 -1.68
C SER A 66 1.44 -1.86 -1.55
N GLY A 67 1.70 -1.18 -2.66
CA GLY A 67 2.28 0.17 -2.66
C GLY A 67 3.77 0.26 -2.33
N THR A 68 4.48 -0.86 -2.09
CA THR A 68 5.93 -0.88 -1.78
C THR A 68 6.85 -0.78 -2.99
N GLY A 69 6.33 -0.97 -4.21
CA GLY A 69 7.09 -0.80 -5.46
C GLY A 69 7.31 -2.05 -6.31
N LYS A 70 6.58 -3.16 -6.10
CA LYS A 70 6.69 -4.40 -6.90
C LYS A 70 6.56 -4.16 -8.39
N THR A 71 5.43 -3.61 -8.83
CA THR A 71 5.13 -3.29 -10.23
C THR A 71 6.13 -2.29 -10.80
N THR A 72 6.56 -1.31 -9.99
CA THR A 72 7.60 -0.34 -10.36
C THR A 72 8.94 -1.03 -10.62
N THR A 73 9.34 -1.96 -9.76
CA THR A 73 10.56 -2.76 -9.93
C THR A 73 10.50 -3.61 -11.20
N ALA A 74 9.37 -4.28 -11.46
CA ALA A 74 9.16 -5.05 -12.68
C ALA A 74 9.35 -4.19 -13.95
N ARG A 75 8.75 -3.00 -13.97
CA ARG A 75 8.88 -2.05 -15.07
C ARG A 75 10.31 -1.54 -15.26
N MET A 76 11.07 -1.35 -14.17
CA MET A 76 12.49 -0.98 -14.28
C MET A 76 13.34 -2.10 -14.86
N ILE A 77 13.12 -3.35 -14.44
CA ILE A 77 13.79 -4.53 -15.03
C ILE A 77 13.49 -4.57 -16.54
N ALA A 78 12.23 -4.41 -16.94
CA ALA A 78 11.83 -4.43 -18.33
C ALA A 78 12.50 -3.31 -19.15
N ARG A 79 12.55 -2.10 -18.60
CA ARG A 79 13.20 -0.95 -19.25
C ARG A 79 14.71 -1.15 -19.41
N TYR A 80 15.37 -1.73 -18.43
CA TYR A 80 16.80 -2.03 -18.51
C TYR A 80 17.07 -3.06 -19.60
N LEU A 81 16.35 -4.19 -19.59
CA LEU A 81 16.57 -5.30 -20.52
C LEU A 81 16.29 -4.94 -21.99
N ASN A 82 15.41 -3.97 -22.25
CA ASN A 82 15.09 -3.55 -23.61
C ASN A 82 15.73 -2.19 -23.98
N CYS A 83 16.57 -1.63 -23.11
CA CYS A 83 17.32 -0.43 -23.42
C CYS A 83 18.50 -0.75 -24.34
N LYS A 84 18.61 -0.05 -25.49
CA LYS A 84 19.70 -0.28 -26.44
C LYS A 84 21.07 0.19 -25.94
N ASN A 85 21.10 1.21 -25.07
CA ASN A 85 22.33 1.83 -24.58
C ASN A 85 22.18 2.11 -23.07
N PRO A 86 22.10 1.08 -22.19
CA PRO A 86 22.07 1.30 -20.75
C PRO A 86 23.43 1.86 -20.30
N ASP A 87 23.39 2.69 -19.25
CA ASP A 87 24.62 3.19 -18.65
C ASP A 87 25.43 2.04 -18.05
N PRO A 88 26.71 1.86 -18.44
CA PRO A 88 27.51 0.71 -18.02
C PRO A 88 27.87 0.75 -16.53
N ALA A 89 27.88 1.91 -15.88
CA ALA A 89 28.24 2.06 -14.47
C ALA A 89 27.04 1.90 -13.54
N THR A 90 25.91 2.52 -13.89
CA THR A 90 24.70 2.56 -13.06
C THR A 90 23.66 1.54 -13.47
N HIS A 91 23.77 0.96 -14.67
CA HIS A 91 22.75 0.12 -15.30
C HIS A 91 21.42 0.85 -15.45
N ALA A 92 21.43 2.19 -15.56
CA ALA A 92 20.24 2.97 -15.81
C ALA A 92 19.86 2.93 -17.29
N PRO A 93 18.57 2.82 -17.64
CA PRO A 93 18.10 2.98 -19.01
C PRO A 93 18.47 4.36 -19.54
N CYS A 94 18.93 4.46 -20.79
CA CYS A 94 19.42 5.73 -21.39
C CYS A 94 18.36 6.83 -21.53
N GLY A 95 17.05 6.50 -21.45
CA GLY A 95 15.95 7.44 -21.58
C GLY A 95 15.72 8.01 -22.98
N THR A 96 16.64 7.82 -23.93
CA THR A 96 16.62 8.47 -25.25
C THR A 96 16.39 7.52 -26.41
N CYS A 97 16.73 6.23 -26.30
CA CYS A 97 16.47 5.25 -27.34
C CYS A 97 14.98 5.02 -27.57
N ILE A 98 14.63 4.43 -28.70
CA ILE A 98 13.24 4.21 -29.08
C ILE A 98 12.47 3.38 -28.03
N SER A 99 13.08 2.33 -27.51
CA SER A 99 12.53 1.49 -26.46
C SER A 99 12.24 2.28 -25.17
N CYS A 100 13.17 3.12 -24.72
CA CYS A 100 12.96 3.98 -23.55
C CYS A 100 11.86 5.03 -23.73
N LYS A 101 11.67 5.55 -24.96
CA LYS A 101 10.64 6.54 -25.28
C LYS A 101 9.22 5.97 -25.20
N TYR A 102 9.03 4.69 -25.51
CA TYR A 102 7.73 4.02 -25.35
C TYR A 102 7.30 3.92 -23.89
N GLY A 103 8.24 3.85 -22.96
CA GLY A 103 7.94 3.82 -21.52
C GLY A 103 7.06 2.63 -21.12
N GLU A 104 5.90 2.92 -20.53
CA GLU A 104 4.95 1.90 -20.06
C GLU A 104 4.16 1.24 -21.22
N GLY A 105 4.08 1.88 -22.38
CA GLY A 105 3.42 1.35 -23.58
C GLY A 105 4.33 0.50 -24.49
N HIS A 106 5.47 0.01 -23.99
CA HIS A 106 6.40 -0.80 -24.79
C HIS A 106 5.73 -2.09 -25.29
N PRO A 107 5.74 -2.39 -26.61
CA PRO A 107 5.00 -3.52 -27.19
C PRO A 107 5.47 -4.89 -26.67
N ASP A 108 6.73 -4.98 -26.22
CA ASP A 108 7.30 -6.20 -25.64
C ASP A 108 7.23 -6.25 -24.10
N PHE A 109 6.49 -5.33 -23.48
CA PHE A 109 6.17 -5.36 -22.05
C PHE A 109 4.66 -5.49 -21.89
N LEU A 110 4.20 -6.69 -21.55
CA LEU A 110 2.80 -7.02 -21.32
C LEU A 110 2.53 -7.12 -19.82
N GLU A 111 1.76 -6.19 -19.31
CA GLU A 111 1.33 -6.17 -17.92
C GLU A 111 -0.13 -6.61 -17.84
N MET A 112 -0.40 -7.58 -16.98
CA MET A 112 -1.75 -8.11 -16.72
C MET A 112 -2.00 -8.22 -15.24
N ASN A 113 -3.13 -7.67 -14.78
CA ASN A 113 -3.59 -7.81 -13.42
C ASN A 113 -4.42 -9.09 -13.29
N MET A 114 -3.97 -10.01 -12.44
CA MET A 114 -4.64 -11.29 -12.23
C MET A 114 -5.93 -11.19 -11.40
N ALA A 115 -6.24 -10.02 -10.85
CA ALA A 115 -7.56 -9.77 -10.27
C ALA A 115 -8.66 -9.73 -11.36
N ASP A 116 -8.31 -9.20 -12.54
CA ASP A 116 -9.24 -9.00 -13.66
C ASP A 116 -9.20 -10.19 -14.65
N ALA A 117 -8.00 -10.73 -14.91
CA ALA A 117 -7.73 -11.77 -15.91
C ALA A 117 -7.09 -13.02 -15.28
N ARG A 118 -7.84 -13.71 -14.42
CA ARG A 118 -7.38 -14.84 -13.61
C ARG A 118 -7.68 -16.23 -14.22
N GLY A 119 -8.43 -16.26 -15.31
CA GLY A 119 -8.89 -17.47 -15.97
C GLY A 119 -7.78 -18.25 -16.68
N ILE A 120 -8.03 -19.54 -16.91
CA ILE A 120 -7.09 -20.39 -17.65
C ILE A 120 -6.90 -19.93 -19.10
N ASP A 121 -7.93 -19.38 -19.73
CA ASP A 121 -7.86 -18.93 -21.13
C ASP A 121 -7.04 -17.67 -21.29
N ASP A 122 -7.10 -16.74 -20.31
CA ASP A 122 -6.24 -15.56 -20.26
C ASP A 122 -4.76 -15.97 -20.18
N ILE A 123 -4.45 -16.92 -19.29
CA ILE A 123 -3.10 -17.46 -19.12
C ILE A 123 -2.63 -18.20 -20.37
N ARG A 124 -3.48 -19.00 -21.00
CA ARG A 124 -3.15 -19.67 -22.27
C ARG A 124 -2.87 -18.67 -23.39
N GLY A 125 -3.62 -17.58 -23.46
CA GLY A 125 -3.39 -16.48 -24.38
C GLY A 125 -2.00 -15.85 -24.19
N LEU A 126 -1.61 -15.58 -22.93
CA LEU A 126 -0.26 -15.09 -22.62
C LEU A 126 0.83 -16.10 -22.99
N ILE A 127 0.65 -17.38 -22.69
CA ILE A 127 1.59 -18.45 -23.04
C ILE A 127 1.73 -18.57 -24.58
N ALA A 128 0.64 -18.48 -25.32
CA ALA A 128 0.71 -18.46 -26.76
C ALA A 128 1.48 -17.23 -27.29
N SER A 129 1.22 -16.06 -26.69
CA SER A 129 1.91 -14.82 -27.03
C SER A 129 3.40 -14.86 -26.69
N SER A 130 3.81 -15.57 -25.62
CA SER A 130 5.22 -15.64 -25.19
C SER A 130 6.11 -16.39 -26.17
N LYS A 131 5.53 -17.22 -27.06
CA LYS A 131 6.26 -17.92 -28.12
C LYS A 131 6.67 -17.04 -29.28
N ASN A 132 6.10 -15.85 -29.38
CA ASN A 132 6.43 -14.91 -30.45
C ASN A 132 7.73 -14.17 -30.13
N MET A 133 8.51 -13.87 -31.16
CA MET A 133 9.70 -13.05 -31.02
C MET A 133 9.35 -11.64 -30.54
N PRO A 134 10.27 -10.95 -29.84
CA PRO A 134 10.11 -9.54 -29.48
C PRO A 134 9.89 -8.69 -30.76
N VAL A 135 9.04 -7.67 -30.66
CA VAL A 135 8.70 -6.79 -31.79
C VAL A 135 9.76 -5.69 -31.95
N MET A 136 10.27 -5.17 -30.85
CA MET A 136 11.12 -3.97 -30.83
C MET A 136 12.33 -4.13 -29.91
N GLY A 137 12.15 -4.75 -28.75
CA GLY A 137 13.18 -4.99 -27.77
C GLY A 137 13.99 -6.25 -28.05
N GLU A 138 14.90 -6.57 -27.16
CA GLU A 138 15.63 -7.84 -27.17
C GLU A 138 14.90 -8.94 -26.42
N ASN A 139 14.03 -8.54 -25.48
CA ASN A 139 13.32 -9.44 -24.57
C ASN A 139 11.82 -9.13 -24.57
N ARG A 140 11.01 -10.19 -24.52
CA ARG A 140 9.58 -10.11 -24.29
C ARG A 140 9.27 -10.38 -22.83
N ILE A 141 8.62 -9.43 -22.15
CA ILE A 141 8.48 -9.45 -20.70
C ILE A 141 7.01 -9.46 -20.34
N PHE A 142 6.61 -10.42 -19.52
CA PHE A 142 5.27 -10.61 -19.02
C PHE A 142 5.23 -10.31 -17.53
N LEU A 143 4.48 -9.31 -17.12
CA LEU A 143 4.22 -9.00 -15.72
C LEU A 143 2.81 -9.49 -15.35
N LEU A 144 2.75 -10.44 -14.43
CA LEU A 144 1.52 -10.92 -13.82
C LEU A 144 1.40 -10.28 -12.44
N ASP A 145 0.65 -9.19 -12.35
CA ASP A 145 0.43 -8.49 -11.08
C ASP A 145 -0.70 -9.15 -10.29
N GLU A 146 -0.63 -9.11 -8.96
CA GLU A 146 -1.51 -9.82 -8.02
C GLU A 146 -1.68 -11.32 -8.34
N CYS A 147 -0.58 -11.97 -8.74
CA CYS A 147 -0.56 -13.34 -9.25
C CYS A 147 -1.11 -14.40 -8.28
N HIS A 148 -1.27 -14.08 -6.99
CA HIS A 148 -1.94 -14.96 -6.02
C HIS A 148 -3.44 -15.15 -6.31
N GLN A 149 -4.01 -14.37 -7.23
CA GLN A 149 -5.40 -14.49 -7.67
C GLN A 149 -5.59 -15.43 -8.86
N ILE A 150 -4.50 -15.96 -9.42
CA ILE A 150 -4.56 -16.94 -10.52
C ILE A 150 -5.30 -18.20 -10.05
N THR A 151 -6.20 -18.70 -10.89
CA THR A 151 -6.89 -19.97 -10.61
C THR A 151 -5.91 -21.13 -10.54
N PRO A 152 -6.21 -22.22 -9.81
CA PRO A 152 -5.35 -23.41 -9.75
C PRO A 152 -5.00 -23.97 -11.13
N GLN A 153 -5.96 -23.97 -12.07
CA GLN A 153 -5.76 -24.42 -13.44
C GLN A 153 -4.82 -23.47 -14.22
N GLY A 154 -4.97 -22.16 -14.04
CA GLY A 154 -4.07 -21.16 -14.62
C GLY A 154 -2.64 -21.29 -14.08
N ALA A 155 -2.50 -21.48 -12.77
CA ALA A 155 -1.21 -21.72 -12.14
C ALA A 155 -0.52 -22.98 -12.68
N GLN A 156 -1.28 -24.06 -12.88
CA GLN A 156 -0.76 -25.30 -13.46
C GLN A 156 -0.30 -25.10 -14.92
N ALA A 157 -1.02 -24.32 -15.70
CA ALA A 157 -0.64 -24.00 -17.09
C ALA A 157 0.69 -23.21 -17.17
N LEU A 158 1.01 -22.39 -16.17
CA LEU A 158 2.24 -21.61 -16.11
C LEU A 158 3.49 -22.45 -15.77
N LEU A 159 3.37 -23.64 -15.19
CA LEU A 159 4.52 -24.44 -14.73
C LEU A 159 5.54 -24.68 -15.84
N LYS A 160 5.08 -25.12 -17.03
CA LYS A 160 5.98 -25.39 -18.16
C LYS A 160 6.67 -24.12 -18.70
N PRO A 161 5.97 -23.00 -18.95
CA PRO A 161 6.61 -21.75 -19.38
C PRO A 161 7.60 -21.14 -18.36
N LEU A 162 7.39 -21.40 -17.06
CA LEU A 162 8.32 -20.95 -16.02
C LEU A 162 9.58 -21.80 -15.95
N GLU A 163 9.48 -23.10 -16.25
CA GLU A 163 10.58 -24.06 -16.22
C GLU A 163 11.39 -24.02 -17.52
N GLU A 164 10.71 -23.98 -18.66
CA GLU A 164 11.28 -23.96 -20.00
C GLU A 164 10.72 -22.75 -20.79
N PRO A 165 11.12 -21.50 -20.44
CA PRO A 165 10.62 -20.33 -21.12
C PRO A 165 11.13 -20.27 -22.57
N PRO A 166 10.35 -19.72 -23.51
CA PRO A 166 10.83 -19.39 -24.83
C PRO A 166 12.05 -18.46 -24.78
N ALA A 167 12.92 -18.56 -25.79
CA ALA A 167 14.08 -17.68 -25.89
C ALA A 167 13.66 -16.20 -25.80
N SER A 168 14.45 -15.40 -25.13
CA SER A 168 14.20 -13.95 -24.92
C SER A 168 12.88 -13.63 -24.19
N THR A 169 12.33 -14.57 -23.41
CA THR A 169 11.13 -14.34 -22.60
C THR A 169 11.47 -14.28 -21.12
N LEU A 170 10.94 -13.25 -20.44
CA LEU A 170 11.01 -13.08 -19.00
C LEU A 170 9.61 -13.03 -18.40
N TRP A 171 9.38 -13.90 -17.40
CA TRP A 171 8.17 -13.88 -16.59
C TRP A 171 8.45 -13.17 -15.27
N ILE A 172 7.68 -12.13 -14.96
CA ILE A 172 7.72 -11.45 -13.66
C ILE A 172 6.36 -11.62 -13.01
N LEU A 173 6.34 -12.27 -11.86
CA LEU A 173 5.18 -12.44 -11.02
C LEU A 173 5.26 -11.46 -9.86
N ALA A 174 4.21 -10.70 -9.60
CA ALA A 174 4.14 -9.81 -8.45
C ALA A 174 2.97 -10.20 -7.56
N THR A 175 3.17 -10.21 -6.24
CA THR A 175 2.13 -10.62 -5.29
C THR A 175 2.28 -9.94 -3.93
N THR A 176 1.14 -9.70 -3.29
CA THR A 176 1.07 -9.32 -1.87
C THR A 176 1.04 -10.52 -0.93
N ASN A 177 0.64 -11.69 -1.42
CA ASN A 177 0.44 -12.91 -0.62
C ASN A 177 1.17 -14.10 -1.27
N PRO A 178 2.50 -14.22 -1.12
CA PRO A 178 3.27 -15.29 -1.76
C PRO A 178 2.88 -16.69 -1.28
N GLU A 179 2.37 -16.83 -0.06
CA GLU A 179 1.92 -18.10 0.53
C GLU A 179 0.67 -18.65 -0.15
N LYS A 180 -0.15 -17.82 -0.80
CA LYS A 180 -1.31 -18.25 -1.59
C LYS A 180 -0.94 -18.83 -2.95
N LEU A 181 0.28 -18.58 -3.42
CA LEU A 181 0.77 -19.21 -4.65
C LEU A 181 1.18 -20.66 -4.39
N PRO A 182 0.85 -21.58 -5.31
CA PRO A 182 1.30 -22.97 -5.21
C PRO A 182 2.82 -23.04 -5.04
N PRO A 183 3.35 -23.88 -4.13
CA PRO A 183 4.79 -24.08 -3.96
C PRO A 183 5.53 -24.44 -5.24
N THR A 184 4.85 -25.16 -6.16
CA THR A 184 5.37 -25.53 -7.47
C THR A 184 5.66 -24.34 -8.38
N VAL A 185 4.84 -23.27 -8.32
CA VAL A 185 5.08 -22.00 -9.05
C VAL A 185 6.19 -21.23 -8.37
N ARG A 186 6.13 -21.09 -7.04
CA ARG A 186 7.16 -20.36 -6.28
C ARG A 186 8.55 -20.93 -6.43
N GLY A 187 8.66 -22.27 -6.43
CA GLY A 187 9.95 -22.98 -6.58
C GLY A 187 10.61 -22.81 -7.94
N ARG A 188 9.87 -22.33 -8.96
CA ARG A 188 10.40 -22.07 -10.31
C ARG A 188 10.78 -20.60 -10.53
N CYS A 189 10.53 -19.73 -9.56
CA CYS A 189 10.81 -18.32 -9.65
C CYS A 189 11.99 -17.94 -8.75
N HIS A 190 12.85 -17.07 -9.23
CA HIS A 190 13.82 -16.38 -8.36
C HIS A 190 13.07 -15.33 -7.55
N GLN A 191 13.11 -15.47 -6.23
CA GLN A 191 12.27 -14.66 -5.33
C GLN A 191 13.02 -13.44 -4.83
N PHE A 192 12.36 -12.27 -4.93
CA PHE A 192 12.79 -11.01 -4.34
C PHE A 192 11.72 -10.50 -3.37
N GLU A 193 12.14 -10.15 -2.18
CA GLU A 193 11.29 -9.48 -1.19
C GLU A 193 11.36 -7.97 -1.39
N VAL A 194 10.19 -7.33 -1.58
CA VAL A 194 10.04 -5.87 -1.63
C VAL A 194 9.49 -5.40 -0.29
N LYS A 195 10.37 -4.90 0.57
CA LYS A 195 10.03 -4.57 1.96
C LYS A 195 9.22 -3.28 2.08
N ALA A 196 8.48 -3.17 3.19
CA ALA A 196 7.90 -1.91 3.61
C ALA A 196 9.01 -0.87 3.84
N ILE A 197 8.76 0.37 3.42
CA ILE A 197 9.77 1.44 3.47
C ILE A 197 9.77 2.06 4.86
N ALA A 198 10.96 2.27 5.43
CA ALA A 198 11.09 2.89 6.75
C ALA A 198 10.50 4.33 6.75
N PRO A 199 9.82 4.76 7.84
CA PRO A 199 9.18 6.07 7.91
C PRO A 199 10.12 7.24 7.62
N ASN A 200 11.36 7.17 8.08
CA ASN A 200 12.37 8.21 7.82
C ASN A 200 12.73 8.36 6.34
N GLU A 201 12.74 7.24 5.60
CA GLU A 201 13.03 7.23 4.16
C GLU A 201 11.84 7.75 3.37
N LEU A 202 10.60 7.38 3.77
CA LEU A 202 9.37 7.96 3.24
C LEU A 202 9.35 9.47 3.42
N SER A 203 9.57 9.97 4.64
CA SER A 203 9.56 11.40 4.97
C SER A 203 10.58 12.19 4.13
N ARG A 204 11.79 11.65 3.92
CA ARG A 204 12.81 12.27 3.02
C ARG A 204 12.32 12.33 1.58
N ARG A 205 11.71 11.25 1.07
CA ARG A 205 11.19 11.21 -0.30
C ARG A 205 10.02 12.17 -0.48
N LEU A 206 9.10 12.24 0.47
CA LEU A 206 7.98 13.18 0.45
C LEU A 206 8.45 14.64 0.44
N SER A 207 9.42 14.98 1.29
CA SER A 207 10.01 16.33 1.32
C SER A 207 10.72 16.70 0.01
N ARG A 208 11.35 15.71 -0.67
CA ARG A 208 11.93 15.91 -2.00
C ARG A 208 10.85 16.17 -3.05
N ILE A 209 9.77 15.40 -3.04
CA ILE A 209 8.64 15.56 -3.96
C ILE A 209 7.98 16.93 -3.77
N ALA A 210 7.68 17.32 -2.54
CA ALA A 210 7.06 18.62 -2.24
C ALA A 210 7.90 19.78 -2.80
N ARG A 211 9.22 19.76 -2.61
CA ARG A 211 10.12 20.78 -3.17
C ARG A 211 10.10 20.79 -4.71
N LEU A 212 10.01 19.63 -5.35
CA LEU A 212 9.90 19.53 -6.82
C LEU A 212 8.55 20.06 -7.34
N GLU A 213 7.51 20.04 -6.49
CA GLU A 213 6.20 20.65 -6.77
C GLU A 213 6.17 22.16 -6.41
N GLY A 214 7.30 22.75 -6.03
CA GLY A 214 7.41 24.18 -5.75
C GLY A 214 6.99 24.58 -4.33
N ILE A 215 6.75 23.62 -3.44
CA ILE A 215 6.42 23.92 -2.05
C ILE A 215 7.69 24.31 -1.27
N ASP A 216 7.67 25.50 -0.68
CA ASP A 216 8.73 25.91 0.24
C ASP A 216 8.56 25.22 1.61
N THR A 217 9.17 24.06 1.72
CA THR A 217 9.09 23.23 2.93
C THR A 217 9.75 23.86 4.16
N LYS A 218 10.47 24.97 4.01
CA LYS A 218 11.10 25.68 5.11
C LYS A 218 10.18 26.74 5.72
N SER A 219 9.27 27.30 4.92
CA SER A 219 8.30 28.31 5.38
C SER A 219 7.08 27.68 6.09
N ILE A 220 6.88 26.36 5.93
CA ILE A 220 5.75 25.67 6.56
C ILE A 220 6.14 25.25 7.97
N GLU A 221 5.37 25.70 8.95
CA GLU A 221 5.55 25.34 10.35
C GLU A 221 5.43 23.82 10.52
N ASP A 222 6.43 23.21 11.17
CA ASP A 222 6.53 21.78 11.46
C ASP A 222 6.33 20.85 10.24
N TRP A 223 6.92 21.20 9.10
CA TRP A 223 6.92 20.32 7.92
C TRP A 223 7.41 18.89 8.23
N ALA A 224 8.42 18.78 9.10
CA ALA A 224 8.94 17.49 9.53
C ALA A 224 7.89 16.64 10.25
N GLY A 225 7.07 17.26 11.10
CA GLY A 225 5.94 16.60 11.77
C GLY A 225 4.87 16.16 10.77
N ILE A 226 4.53 16.99 9.78
CA ILE A 226 3.56 16.64 8.72
C ILE A 226 4.03 15.39 7.95
N THR A 227 5.26 15.40 7.44
CA THR A 227 5.79 14.27 6.68
C THR A 227 5.98 13.02 7.54
N LYS A 228 6.29 13.18 8.82
CA LYS A 228 6.34 12.05 9.76
C LYS A 228 4.97 11.43 9.96
N VAL A 229 3.93 12.23 10.17
CA VAL A 229 2.55 11.73 10.31
C VAL A 229 2.13 10.96 9.05
N ILE A 230 2.36 11.52 7.85
CA ILE A 230 2.07 10.83 6.58
C ILE A 230 2.84 9.49 6.52
N SER A 231 4.13 9.48 6.88
CA SER A 231 4.97 8.29 6.79
C SER A 231 4.54 7.19 7.78
N ASP A 232 4.16 7.58 8.99
CA ASP A 232 3.65 6.67 10.01
C ASP A 232 2.33 6.02 9.57
N LEU A 233 1.43 6.80 8.94
CA LEU A 233 0.14 6.34 8.46
C LEU A 233 0.23 5.47 7.22
N ALA A 234 1.16 5.77 6.33
CA ALA A 234 1.37 5.00 5.11
C ALA A 234 1.90 3.58 5.37
N ASN A 235 2.37 3.25 6.58
CA ASN A 235 2.88 1.93 6.95
C ASN A 235 3.88 1.35 5.94
N GLY A 236 4.82 2.17 5.46
CA GLY A 236 5.82 1.74 4.48
C GLY A 236 5.35 1.72 3.02
N ARG A 237 4.12 2.16 2.72
CA ARG A 237 3.53 2.17 1.38
C ARG A 237 3.73 3.52 0.69
N MET A 238 4.63 3.57 -0.29
CA MET A 238 4.97 4.79 -1.02
C MET A 238 3.78 5.39 -1.77
N ARG A 239 2.92 4.56 -2.37
CA ARG A 239 1.75 5.05 -3.12
C ARG A 239 0.82 5.85 -2.23
N ASP A 240 0.48 5.30 -1.08
CA ASP A 240 -0.44 5.92 -0.12
C ASP A 240 0.16 7.20 0.46
N SER A 241 1.48 7.18 0.78
CA SER A 241 2.17 8.36 1.29
C SER A 241 2.20 9.52 0.28
N ILE A 242 2.38 9.23 -1.01
CA ILE A 242 2.35 10.26 -2.05
C ILE A 242 0.94 10.80 -2.27
N GLN A 243 -0.11 9.97 -2.19
CA GLN A 243 -1.50 10.43 -2.29
C GLN A 243 -1.88 11.37 -1.14
N MET A 244 -1.46 11.05 0.10
CA MET A 244 -1.65 11.97 1.24
C MET A 244 -0.90 13.27 1.04
N LEU A 245 0.34 13.21 0.55
CA LEU A 245 1.13 14.43 0.23
C LEU A 245 0.44 15.27 -0.85
N GLU A 246 -0.09 14.64 -1.90
CA GLU A 246 -0.80 15.31 -2.99
C GLU A 246 -1.98 16.13 -2.47
N SER A 247 -2.75 15.57 -1.55
CA SER A 247 -3.87 16.29 -0.92
C SER A 247 -3.41 17.44 -0.02
N VAL A 248 -2.30 17.27 0.69
CA VAL A 248 -1.67 18.37 1.46
C VAL A 248 -1.22 19.49 0.51
N ILE A 249 -0.60 19.15 -0.62
CA ILE A 249 -0.17 20.14 -1.62
C ILE A 249 -1.36 20.89 -2.21
N PHE A 250 -2.47 20.18 -2.51
CA PHE A 250 -3.69 20.84 -3.00
C PHE A 250 -4.27 21.81 -1.97
N ALA A 251 -4.30 21.43 -0.71
CA ALA A 251 -4.77 22.31 0.36
C ALA A 251 -3.87 23.55 0.54
N LEU A 252 -2.56 23.38 0.49
CA LEU A 252 -1.62 24.51 0.55
C LEU A 252 -1.75 25.47 -0.64
N ASN A 253 -2.08 24.94 -1.81
CA ASN A 253 -2.25 25.73 -3.04
C ASN A 253 -3.64 26.39 -3.15
N SER A 254 -4.63 26.03 -2.29
CA SER A 254 -5.96 26.64 -2.31
C SER A 254 -5.94 28.11 -1.89
N GLY A 255 -4.90 28.55 -1.19
CA GLY A 255 -4.80 29.90 -0.60
C GLY A 255 -5.69 30.11 0.62
N GLU A 256 -6.38 29.08 1.09
CA GLU A 256 -7.13 29.08 2.34
C GLU A 256 -6.20 28.71 3.51
N ASP A 257 -6.48 29.25 4.70
CA ASP A 257 -5.75 28.91 5.93
C ASP A 257 -6.20 27.53 6.45
N VAL A 258 -5.77 26.48 5.71
CA VAL A 258 -6.10 25.10 6.03
C VAL A 258 -4.92 24.45 6.72
N ASP A 259 -5.11 23.97 7.96
CA ASP A 259 -4.09 23.16 8.63
C ASP A 259 -3.83 21.86 7.84
N PRO A 260 -2.60 21.66 7.31
CA PRO A 260 -2.25 20.45 6.57
C PRO A 260 -2.52 19.15 7.33
N ARG A 261 -2.47 19.19 8.66
CA ARG A 261 -2.75 18.03 9.52
C ARG A 261 -4.24 17.68 9.53
N SER A 262 -5.13 18.67 9.35
CA SER A 262 -6.58 18.42 9.23
C SER A 262 -6.88 17.67 7.93
N VAL A 263 -6.19 17.99 6.84
CA VAL A 263 -6.32 17.30 5.56
C VAL A 263 -5.86 15.84 5.67
N ILE A 264 -4.75 15.58 6.36
CA ILE A 264 -4.29 14.22 6.62
C ILE A 264 -5.30 13.44 7.46
N LYS A 265 -5.95 14.09 8.43
CA LYS A 265 -7.01 13.47 9.23
C LYS A 265 -8.21 13.01 8.39
N THR A 266 -8.53 13.67 7.28
CA THR A 266 -9.60 13.20 6.38
C THR A 266 -9.25 11.87 5.69
N PHE A 267 -7.97 11.61 5.42
CA PHE A 267 -7.51 10.28 4.99
C PHE A 267 -7.55 9.24 6.12
N LEU A 268 -7.41 9.70 7.37
CA LEU A 268 -7.54 8.84 8.56
C LEU A 268 -9.00 8.43 8.82
N ASN A 269 -9.95 9.28 8.46
CA ASN A 269 -11.37 9.02 8.61
C ASN A 269 -11.88 7.93 7.64
N SER A 270 -11.05 7.46 6.72
CA SER A 270 -11.35 6.28 5.92
C SER A 270 -10.89 5.01 6.62
N THR A 271 -11.77 4.40 7.39
CA THR A 271 -11.79 3.00 7.85
C THR A 271 -10.75 2.52 8.88
N GLU A 272 -9.46 2.78 8.77
CA GLU A 272 -8.47 2.16 9.68
C GLU A 272 -8.25 2.92 10.99
N ALA A 273 -8.22 4.25 10.96
CA ALA A 273 -8.01 5.03 12.17
C ALA A 273 -9.27 5.13 13.03
N GLU A 274 -10.44 5.16 12.39
CA GLU A 274 -11.71 5.03 13.10
C GLU A 274 -11.80 3.66 13.80
N LEU A 275 -11.33 2.60 13.13
CA LEU A 275 -11.25 1.27 13.73
C LEU A 275 -10.27 1.22 14.91
N ASP A 276 -9.13 1.91 14.83
CA ASP A 276 -8.15 1.98 15.92
C ASP A 276 -8.71 2.72 17.15
N GLU A 277 -9.36 3.87 16.93
CA GLU A 277 -10.02 4.60 18.01
C GLU A 277 -11.22 3.82 18.57
N SER A 278 -12.01 3.19 17.70
CA SER A 278 -13.14 2.35 18.11
C SER A 278 -12.67 1.12 18.87
N ALA A 279 -11.54 0.50 18.49
CA ALA A 279 -10.94 -0.60 19.24
C ALA A 279 -10.47 -0.15 20.63
N ALA A 280 -9.86 1.03 20.73
CA ALA A 280 -9.43 1.59 22.02
C ALA A 280 -10.64 1.89 22.93
N ARG A 281 -11.69 2.54 22.39
CA ARG A 281 -12.94 2.81 23.13
C ARG A 281 -13.68 1.53 23.50
N LEU A 282 -13.69 0.53 22.61
CA LEU A 282 -14.28 -0.78 22.85
C LEU A 282 -13.56 -1.49 24.00
N LEU A 283 -12.23 -1.52 23.99
CA LEU A 283 -11.45 -2.13 25.08
C LEU A 283 -11.71 -1.42 26.40
N MET A 284 -11.77 -0.08 26.42
CA MET A 284 -12.14 0.68 27.63
C MET A 284 -13.55 0.33 28.09
N GLY A 285 -14.52 0.21 27.19
CA GLY A 285 -15.88 -0.23 27.50
C GLY A 285 -15.91 -1.64 28.14
N ILE A 286 -15.12 -2.56 27.61
CA ILE A 286 -14.98 -3.93 28.17
C ILE A 286 -14.34 -3.90 29.55
N ILE A 287 -13.27 -3.13 29.74
CA ILE A 287 -12.58 -2.99 31.03
C ILE A 287 -13.53 -2.41 32.10
N GLN A 288 -14.29 -1.39 31.75
CA GLN A 288 -15.26 -0.73 32.63
C GLN A 288 -16.59 -1.49 32.74
N ALA A 289 -16.73 -2.64 32.08
CA ALA A 289 -17.98 -3.39 31.97
C ALA A 289 -19.18 -2.55 31.49
N ASN A 290 -18.93 -1.57 30.60
CA ASN A 290 -19.94 -0.67 30.06
C ASN A 290 -20.46 -1.17 28.70
N MET A 291 -21.53 -1.96 28.73
CA MET A 291 -22.15 -2.55 27.53
C MET A 291 -22.63 -1.53 26.51
N LYS A 292 -23.13 -0.35 26.96
CA LYS A 292 -23.63 0.68 26.04
C LYS A 292 -22.51 1.20 25.13
N VAL A 293 -21.32 1.42 25.68
CA VAL A 293 -20.14 1.84 24.90
C VAL A 293 -19.74 0.74 23.92
N CYS A 294 -19.66 -0.52 24.37
CA CYS A 294 -19.29 -1.65 23.52
C CYS A 294 -20.24 -1.80 22.31
N LEU A 295 -21.54 -1.77 22.53
CA LEU A 295 -22.55 -1.90 21.47
C LEU A 295 -22.52 -0.71 20.51
N LYS A 296 -22.27 0.50 21.01
CA LYS A 296 -22.11 1.69 20.16
C LYS A 296 -20.94 1.56 19.21
N GLU A 297 -19.77 1.16 19.69
CA GLU A 297 -18.57 1.01 18.87
C GLU A 297 -18.71 -0.13 17.84
N ILE A 298 -19.28 -1.27 18.22
CA ILE A 298 -19.48 -2.40 17.29
C ILE A 298 -20.45 -2.03 16.15
N ARG A 299 -21.57 -1.39 16.47
CA ARG A 299 -22.60 -1.00 15.47
C ARG A 299 -22.15 0.17 14.60
N GLY A 300 -21.35 1.08 15.16
CA GLY A 300 -20.90 2.29 14.47
C GLY A 300 -19.74 2.06 13.50
N CYS A 301 -18.95 0.99 13.65
CA CYS A 301 -17.72 0.82 12.86
C CYS A 301 -17.93 0.27 11.44
N GLY A 302 -19.10 -0.33 11.12
CA GLY A 302 -19.39 -0.92 9.81
C GLY A 302 -18.49 -2.09 9.37
N ASN A 303 -17.44 -2.41 10.15
CA ASN A 303 -16.47 -3.49 9.88
C ASN A 303 -16.10 -4.20 11.20
N ALA A 304 -16.97 -5.11 11.64
CA ALA A 304 -16.80 -5.82 12.91
C ALA A 304 -15.54 -6.71 12.93
N ARG A 305 -15.19 -7.34 11.82
CA ARG A 305 -13.97 -8.16 11.70
C ARG A 305 -12.71 -7.31 11.79
N GLY A 306 -12.68 -6.16 11.13
CA GLY A 306 -11.60 -5.18 11.24
C GLY A 306 -11.43 -4.68 12.67
N LEU A 307 -12.53 -4.33 13.33
CA LEU A 307 -12.54 -3.90 14.74
C LEU A 307 -12.02 -5.01 15.68
N MET A 308 -12.44 -6.25 15.49
CA MET A 308 -11.96 -7.41 16.25
C MET A 308 -10.44 -7.60 16.08
N ASN A 309 -9.94 -7.50 14.85
CA ASN A 309 -8.51 -7.64 14.58
C ASN A 309 -7.70 -6.52 15.25
N LYS A 310 -8.17 -5.27 15.20
CA LYS A 310 -7.55 -4.14 15.91
C LYS A 310 -7.56 -4.34 17.41
N LEU A 311 -8.66 -4.83 17.97
CA LEU A 311 -8.78 -5.15 19.39
C LEU A 311 -7.80 -6.25 19.82
N ARG A 312 -7.67 -7.33 19.04
CA ARG A 312 -6.68 -8.40 19.29
C ARG A 312 -5.26 -7.85 19.37
N TRP A 313 -4.91 -7.04 18.42
CA TRP A 313 -3.58 -6.44 18.41
C TRP A 313 -3.36 -5.49 19.60
N LEU A 314 -4.33 -4.68 19.96
CA LEU A 314 -4.24 -3.79 21.11
C LEU A 314 -4.03 -4.61 22.41
N ILE A 315 -4.67 -5.76 22.54
CA ILE A 315 -4.47 -6.68 23.67
C ILE A 315 -3.04 -7.22 23.67
N VAL A 316 -2.54 -7.70 22.53
CA VAL A 316 -1.15 -8.16 22.39
C VAL A 316 -0.14 -7.07 22.78
N TYR A 317 -0.37 -5.83 22.32
CA TYR A 317 0.47 -4.69 22.70
C TYR A 317 0.49 -4.44 24.22
N LEU A 318 -0.64 -4.60 24.88
CA LEU A 318 -0.75 -4.38 26.33
C LEU A 318 -0.19 -5.55 27.16
N THR A 319 -0.13 -6.76 26.57
CA THR A 319 0.41 -7.96 27.24
C THR A 319 1.91 -8.12 27.04
N ASP A 320 2.43 -7.68 25.90
CA ASP A 320 3.85 -7.83 25.53
C ASP A 320 4.36 -6.59 24.77
N ASN A 321 5.02 -5.71 25.51
CA ASN A 321 5.67 -4.51 24.94
C ASN A 321 6.83 -4.83 23.97
N SER A 322 7.29 -6.09 23.88
CA SER A 322 8.41 -6.51 23.04
C SER A 322 8.00 -6.92 21.64
N VAL A 323 6.74 -7.31 21.42
CA VAL A 323 6.23 -7.68 20.10
C VAL A 323 5.96 -6.41 19.29
N GLY A 324 6.99 -6.02 18.60
CA GLY A 324 7.11 -4.93 17.64
C GLY A 324 5.87 -4.10 17.30
N LEU A 325 5.90 -2.86 17.70
CA LEU A 325 5.09 -1.71 17.24
C LEU A 325 4.88 -1.63 15.72
N ALA A 326 5.58 -2.44 14.93
CA ALA A 326 5.59 -2.40 13.47
C ALA A 326 4.30 -2.88 12.80
N LYS A 327 3.40 -3.55 13.51
CA LYS A 327 2.08 -4.00 12.99
C LYS A 327 0.90 -3.22 13.56
N PHE A 328 1.16 -2.26 14.43
CA PHE A 328 0.18 -1.32 14.96
C PHE A 328 0.31 0.01 14.26
N THR A 329 -0.80 0.60 13.89
CA THR A 329 -0.80 2.03 13.73
C THR A 329 -0.43 2.63 15.10
N PRO A 330 0.54 3.57 15.18
CA PRO A 330 0.93 4.24 16.43
C PRO A 330 -0.25 4.88 17.17
N TRP A 331 -1.40 4.92 16.53
CA TRP A 331 -2.63 5.59 16.96
C TRP A 331 -3.45 4.77 17.95
N SER A 332 -3.62 3.45 17.78
CA SER A 332 -4.42 2.66 18.73
C SER A 332 -3.79 2.62 20.11
N GLY A 333 -2.47 2.47 20.18
CA GLY A 333 -1.73 2.53 21.46
C GLY A 333 -1.77 3.93 22.07
N LYS A 334 -1.61 5.00 21.30
CA LYS A 334 -1.71 6.39 21.77
C LYS A 334 -3.15 6.77 22.15
N ALA A 335 -4.14 6.36 21.35
CA ALA A 335 -5.54 6.58 21.66
C ALA A 335 -5.93 5.88 22.97
N PHE A 336 -5.49 4.64 23.17
CA PHE A 336 -5.72 3.92 24.42
C PHE A 336 -5.00 4.58 25.60
N ALA A 337 -3.73 4.95 25.47
CA ALA A 337 -2.98 5.64 26.52
C ALA A 337 -3.63 6.98 26.92
N LYS A 338 -4.16 7.74 25.95
CA LYS A 338 -4.90 8.99 26.18
C LYS A 338 -6.21 8.75 26.93
N LEU A 339 -6.94 7.70 26.58
CA LEU A 339 -8.20 7.34 27.25
C LEU A 339 -7.95 6.77 28.66
N ALA A 340 -6.81 6.12 28.87
CA ALA A 340 -6.41 5.57 30.16
C ALA A 340 -5.84 6.65 31.11
N GLN A 341 -5.36 7.79 30.58
CA GLN A 341 -4.91 8.91 31.40
C GLN A 341 -6.06 9.50 32.22
N GLY A 342 -5.90 9.47 33.54
CA GLY A 342 -6.92 9.98 34.47
C GLY A 342 -7.92 8.93 34.96
N THR A 343 -7.81 7.68 34.52
CA THR A 343 -8.62 6.57 35.02
C THR A 343 -7.74 5.60 35.83
N ASN A 344 -8.14 5.33 37.09
CA ASN A 344 -7.45 4.35 37.94
C ASN A 344 -7.76 2.90 37.48
N ILE A 345 -7.50 2.60 36.21
CA ILE A 345 -7.82 1.30 35.60
C ILE A 345 -6.63 0.37 35.83
N LYS A 346 -6.80 -0.64 36.70
CA LYS A 346 -5.89 -1.78 36.79
C LYS A 346 -6.21 -2.75 35.64
N ILE A 347 -5.31 -2.83 34.68
CA ILE A 347 -5.41 -3.82 33.59
C ILE A 347 -4.99 -5.17 34.20
N ASN A 348 -5.94 -6.12 34.22
CA ASN A 348 -5.67 -7.47 34.70
C ASN A 348 -5.25 -8.35 33.51
N LEU A 349 -4.04 -8.90 33.55
CA LEU A 349 -3.49 -9.77 32.50
C LEU A 349 -4.39 -10.98 32.23
N ALA A 350 -4.95 -11.62 33.30
CA ALA A 350 -5.86 -12.74 33.13
C ALA A 350 -7.12 -12.36 32.32
N MET A 351 -7.63 -11.14 32.53
CA MET A 351 -8.75 -10.62 31.76
C MET A 351 -8.40 -10.44 30.29
N LEU A 352 -7.20 -9.90 29.99
CA LEU A 352 -6.75 -9.71 28.60
C LEU A 352 -6.58 -11.05 27.89
N LEU A 353 -6.03 -12.06 28.55
CA LEU A 353 -5.88 -13.41 27.99
C LEU A 353 -7.24 -14.08 27.74
N ASN A 354 -8.19 -13.95 28.66
CA ASN A 354 -9.55 -14.45 28.48
C ASN A 354 -10.25 -13.74 27.32
N LEU A 355 -10.08 -12.44 27.19
CA LEU A 355 -10.61 -11.68 26.07
C LEU A 355 -9.96 -12.10 24.73
N GLN A 356 -8.67 -12.37 24.72
CA GLN A 356 -7.96 -12.86 23.54
C GLN A 356 -8.50 -14.23 23.10
N SER A 357 -8.74 -15.14 24.02
CA SER A 357 -9.34 -16.46 23.74
C SER A 357 -10.76 -16.32 23.16
N LEU A 358 -11.56 -15.39 23.71
CA LEU A 358 -12.89 -15.07 23.20
C LEU A 358 -12.83 -14.54 21.75
N LEU A 359 -11.86 -13.67 21.43
CA LEU A 359 -11.72 -13.13 20.07
C LEU A 359 -11.28 -14.20 19.06
N ILE A 360 -10.51 -15.20 19.47
CA ILE A 360 -10.19 -16.37 18.64
C ILE A 360 -11.46 -17.19 18.36
N GLU A 361 -12.29 -17.41 19.37
CA GLU A 361 -13.57 -18.11 19.21
C GLU A 361 -14.54 -17.33 18.30
N MET A 362 -14.57 -16.00 18.40
CA MET A 362 -15.35 -15.15 17.49
C MET A 362 -14.93 -15.32 16.04
N GLU A 363 -13.63 -15.35 15.77
CA GLU A 363 -13.11 -15.53 14.41
C GLU A 363 -13.55 -16.88 13.81
N PHE A 364 -13.54 -17.93 14.61
CA PHE A 364 -14.06 -19.24 14.20
C PHE A 364 -15.55 -19.18 13.89
N ARG A 365 -16.35 -18.50 14.72
CA ARG A 365 -17.80 -18.32 14.51
C ARG A 365 -18.13 -17.44 13.32
N PHE A 366 -17.35 -16.41 13.02
CA PHE A 366 -17.52 -15.59 11.81
C PHE A 366 -17.39 -16.42 10.53
N ASN A 367 -16.54 -17.46 10.54
CA ASN A 367 -16.34 -18.33 9.40
C ASN A 367 -17.35 -19.48 9.31
N SER A 368 -18.03 -19.83 10.39
CA SER A 368 -18.94 -20.99 10.48
C SER A 368 -20.42 -20.64 10.48
N LEU A 369 -20.79 -19.40 10.83
CA LEU A 369 -22.19 -18.95 10.90
C LEU A 369 -22.52 -17.98 9.78
N SER A 370 -23.70 -18.11 9.20
CA SER A 370 -24.26 -17.19 8.20
C SER A 370 -24.88 -15.92 8.81
N LEU A 371 -24.49 -15.57 10.04
CA LEU A 371 -24.97 -14.39 10.75
C LEU A 371 -24.06 -13.19 10.52
N GLU A 372 -24.60 -11.99 10.62
CA GLU A 372 -23.82 -10.76 10.55
C GLU A 372 -22.79 -10.71 11.68
N GLU A 373 -21.54 -10.44 11.33
CA GLU A 373 -20.39 -10.44 12.26
C GLU A 373 -20.60 -9.51 13.47
N SER A 374 -21.26 -8.38 13.26
CA SER A 374 -21.61 -7.40 14.29
C SER A 374 -22.54 -8.00 15.37
N ILE A 375 -23.46 -8.86 14.97
CA ILE A 375 -24.41 -9.55 15.87
C ILE A 375 -23.66 -10.58 16.71
N VAL A 376 -22.81 -11.40 16.07
CA VAL A 376 -22.00 -12.43 16.75
C VAL A 376 -21.08 -11.78 17.79
N MET A 377 -20.38 -10.72 17.38
CA MET A 377 -19.47 -9.97 18.26
C MET A 377 -20.22 -9.35 19.44
N SER A 378 -21.38 -8.74 19.20
CA SER A 378 -22.20 -8.13 20.25
C SER A 378 -22.69 -9.16 21.27
N ALA A 379 -23.17 -10.32 20.82
CA ALA A 379 -23.68 -11.38 21.68
C ALA A 379 -22.56 -11.98 22.56
N MET A 380 -21.41 -12.30 21.97
CA MET A 380 -20.30 -12.92 22.69
C MET A 380 -19.65 -11.97 23.70
N LEU A 381 -19.52 -10.67 23.37
CA LEU A 381 -19.03 -9.67 24.32
C LEU A 381 -20.05 -9.39 25.44
N ALA A 382 -21.35 -9.46 25.15
CA ALA A 382 -22.39 -9.33 26.18
C ALA A 382 -22.31 -10.45 27.22
N ASP A 383 -22.16 -11.70 26.79
CA ASP A 383 -21.97 -12.85 27.66
C ASP A 383 -20.69 -12.70 28.52
N PHE A 384 -19.57 -12.34 27.89
CA PHE A 384 -18.30 -12.11 28.57
C PHE A 384 -18.38 -11.04 29.66
N ILE A 385 -19.00 -9.89 29.35
CA ILE A 385 -19.14 -8.78 30.31
C ILE A 385 -20.11 -9.17 31.46
N THR A 386 -21.15 -9.93 31.15
CA THR A 386 -22.13 -10.37 32.15
C THR A 386 -21.52 -11.36 33.12
N LYS A 387 -20.78 -12.35 32.63
CA LYS A 387 -20.03 -13.32 33.48
C LYS A 387 -19.05 -12.60 34.41
N ARG A 388 -18.33 -11.63 33.89
CA ARG A 388 -17.36 -10.86 34.67
C ARG A 388 -18.02 -10.02 35.77
N LYS A 389 -19.22 -9.45 35.51
CA LYS A 389 -19.98 -8.73 36.53
C LYS A 389 -20.42 -9.65 37.70
N SER A 390 -20.85 -10.87 37.35
CA SER A 390 -21.23 -11.85 38.36
C SER A 390 -20.05 -12.32 39.22
N GLU A 391 -18.87 -12.53 38.62
CA GLU A 391 -17.65 -12.88 39.32
C GLU A 391 -17.16 -11.77 40.26
N SER A 392 -17.23 -10.50 39.82
CA SER A 392 -16.83 -9.36 40.63
C SER A 392 -17.84 -9.01 41.75
N ALA A 393 -19.06 -9.51 41.68
CA ALA A 393 -20.06 -9.37 42.75
C ALA A 393 -19.99 -10.49 43.77
N ALA A 394 -19.32 -11.61 43.44
CA ALA A 394 -19.13 -12.77 44.31
C ALA A 394 -17.80 -12.76 45.09
N SER A 395 -16.89 -11.85 44.72
CA SER A 395 -15.62 -11.56 45.39
C SER A 395 -15.70 -10.30 46.25
#